data_d5c34151b13e987729955983f672319e
#
_entry.id   d5c34151b13e987729955983f672319e
#
_cell.length_a   1.000
_cell.length_b   1.000
_cell.length_c   1.000
_cell.angle_alpha   90.00
_cell.angle_beta   90.00
_cell.angle_gamma   90.00
#
_symmetry.space_group_name_H-M   'P 1'
#
loop_
_entity.id
_entity.type
_entity.pdbx_description
1 polymer ?
#
loop_
_entity_poly.entity_id
_entity_poly.type
_entity_poly.pdbx_seq_one_letter_code
_entity_poly.pdbx_strand_id
1 'polypeptide(L)'
;MVSTQEQFELVQAVKKTINTASETVKNQALLAMADHLLAATEEILAANVRDMKAAKGKISDVMLDRLYLDPSRIQAMAIGIRDVVALPDPIGEVLERSQLENGLVITKKRVAMGVIGIIYESRPNVTSDAAALALKSGNAVVLRSGKDAYQTAHAIVTALKEGLETTTIHPDVIQLVEDTSRESSYAMMKAKGYLDLLIPRGGAGLINAVVENAIVPVIETGTGIVHVYVDKDADEDKALSIINNAKTSRPSVCNAMEVLLVHEDKAPSFLPRLEQVLVADRKEAGLEPIQFRLDEKASQFLSGQAAEAQDFDTEFLDYVLAVKVVSSLEEAVAHIEAHSTHHSDAIVTENAEAAAYFTDQVDSAAVYVNASTRFTDGGQFGLGCEMGISTQKLHARGPMGLKELTSYKYVVTGDGQIRE
;
A
#
# COMPACT_ATOMS: atom_id res chain seq x y z
N MET A 1 7.92 3.87 30.84
CA MET A 1 8.11 3.73 29.37
C MET A 1 8.90 2.45 29.16
N VAL A 2 8.31 1.47 28.47
CA VAL A 2 9.00 0.22 28.11
C VAL A 2 9.99 0.53 26.99
N SER A 3 11.22 0.05 27.07
CA SER A 3 12.20 0.28 26.01
C SER A 3 11.83 -0.48 24.73
N THR A 4 12.27 0.01 23.58
CA THR A 4 12.03 -0.67 22.29
C THR A 4 12.58 -2.11 22.30
N GLN A 5 13.70 -2.34 22.99
CA GLN A 5 14.30 -3.68 23.12
C GLN A 5 13.41 -4.61 23.96
N GLU A 6 12.89 -4.15 25.10
CA GLU A 6 11.95 -4.93 25.92
C GLU A 6 10.67 -5.27 25.13
N GLN A 7 10.16 -4.36 24.29
CA GLN A 7 9.00 -4.62 23.43
C GLN A 7 9.30 -5.72 22.39
N PHE A 8 10.52 -5.77 21.84
CA PHE A 8 10.92 -6.88 20.97
C PHE A 8 10.99 -8.21 21.71
N GLU A 9 11.44 -8.22 22.93
CA GLU A 9 11.52 -9.42 23.78
C GLU A 9 10.12 -9.92 24.16
N LEU A 10 9.20 -9.02 24.52
CA LEU A 10 7.81 -9.34 24.82
C LEU A 10 7.12 -10.02 23.62
N VAL A 11 7.19 -9.44 22.43
CA VAL A 11 6.53 -10.02 21.26
C VAL A 11 7.14 -11.38 20.90
N GLN A 12 8.47 -11.55 21.04
CA GLN A 12 9.13 -12.83 20.78
C GLN A 12 8.71 -13.93 21.76
N ALA A 13 8.49 -13.59 23.03
CA ALA A 13 8.05 -14.54 24.05
C ALA A 13 6.66 -15.13 23.76
N VAL A 14 5.76 -14.35 23.13
CA VAL A 14 4.36 -14.72 22.93
C VAL A 14 3.97 -15.02 21.50
N LYS A 15 4.81 -14.76 20.50
CA LYS A 15 4.49 -14.90 19.06
C LYS A 15 3.87 -16.25 18.68
N LYS A 16 4.24 -17.34 19.37
CA LYS A 16 3.70 -18.67 19.10
C LYS A 16 2.19 -18.77 19.31
N THR A 17 1.61 -17.93 20.17
CA THR A 17 0.16 -17.93 20.41
C THR A 17 -0.63 -17.58 19.14
N ILE A 18 -0.06 -16.80 18.25
CA ILE A 18 -0.65 -16.45 16.96
C ILE A 18 -0.07 -17.27 15.80
N ASN A 19 1.24 -17.56 15.76
CA ASN A 19 1.88 -18.28 14.66
C ASN A 19 1.30 -19.70 14.45
N THR A 20 0.77 -20.32 15.50
CA THR A 20 0.21 -21.67 15.47
C THR A 20 -1.30 -21.71 15.68
N ALA A 21 -1.95 -20.55 15.79
CA ALA A 21 -3.40 -20.46 16.01
C ALA A 21 -4.18 -20.98 14.80
N SER A 22 -5.30 -21.63 15.07
CA SER A 22 -6.25 -22.02 14.04
C SER A 22 -6.99 -20.81 13.46
N GLU A 23 -7.55 -20.95 12.26
CA GLU A 23 -8.36 -19.90 11.63
C GLU A 23 -9.50 -19.45 12.58
N THR A 24 -10.19 -20.37 13.23
CA THR A 24 -11.27 -20.04 14.17
C THR A 24 -10.79 -19.15 15.30
N VAL A 25 -9.63 -19.47 15.90
CA VAL A 25 -9.04 -18.66 16.98
C VAL A 25 -8.65 -17.28 16.50
N LYS A 26 -8.01 -17.19 15.32
CA LYS A 26 -7.67 -15.90 14.71
C LYS A 26 -8.90 -15.04 14.40
N ASN A 27 -9.95 -15.68 13.84
CA ASN A 27 -11.18 -14.97 13.53
C ASN A 27 -11.89 -14.45 14.80
N GLN A 28 -11.93 -15.23 15.87
CA GLN A 28 -12.46 -14.78 17.16
C GLN A 28 -11.67 -13.59 17.72
N ALA A 29 -10.35 -13.63 17.66
CA ALA A 29 -9.48 -12.54 18.08
C ALA A 29 -9.73 -11.25 17.27
N LEU A 30 -9.83 -11.35 15.95
CA LEU A 30 -10.11 -10.20 15.08
C LEU A 30 -11.49 -9.60 15.33
N LEU A 31 -12.52 -10.42 15.55
CA LEU A 31 -13.86 -9.93 15.90
C LEU A 31 -13.84 -9.18 17.23
N ALA A 32 -13.18 -9.74 18.26
CA ALA A 32 -13.02 -9.07 19.54
C ALA A 32 -12.27 -7.73 19.41
N MET A 33 -11.21 -7.69 18.61
CA MET A 33 -10.50 -6.44 18.30
C MET A 33 -11.42 -5.40 17.65
N ALA A 34 -12.23 -5.79 16.66
CA ALA A 34 -13.17 -4.88 15.99
C ALA A 34 -14.23 -4.33 16.95
N ASP A 35 -14.76 -5.17 17.84
CA ASP A 35 -15.78 -4.77 18.82
C ASP A 35 -15.20 -3.79 19.86
N HIS A 36 -14.00 -4.04 20.38
CA HIS A 36 -13.34 -3.15 21.34
C HIS A 36 -12.87 -1.83 20.68
N LEU A 37 -12.46 -1.87 19.41
CA LEU A 37 -12.16 -0.65 18.65
C LEU A 37 -13.38 0.29 18.57
N LEU A 38 -14.56 -0.26 18.30
CA LEU A 38 -15.82 0.51 18.31
C LEU A 38 -16.21 0.98 19.70
N ALA A 39 -16.04 0.15 20.71
CA ALA A 39 -16.35 0.53 22.10
C ALA A 39 -15.46 1.70 22.57
N ALA A 40 -14.20 1.76 22.14
CA ALA A 40 -13.23 2.80 22.47
C ALA A 40 -13.30 4.05 21.56
N THR A 41 -14.39 4.24 20.80
CA THR A 41 -14.51 5.35 19.83
C THR A 41 -14.26 6.71 20.48
N GLU A 42 -14.83 6.99 21.65
CA GLU A 42 -14.69 8.29 22.33
C GLU A 42 -13.24 8.55 22.78
N GLU A 43 -12.57 7.55 23.32
CA GLU A 43 -11.17 7.62 23.75
C GLU A 43 -10.22 7.84 22.56
N ILE A 44 -10.46 7.14 21.45
CA ILE A 44 -9.70 7.29 20.22
C ILE A 44 -9.88 8.69 19.62
N LEU A 45 -11.12 9.19 19.56
CA LEU A 45 -11.41 10.54 19.09
C LEU A 45 -10.76 11.60 19.98
N ALA A 46 -10.80 11.43 21.30
CA ALA A 46 -10.15 12.35 22.23
C ALA A 46 -8.62 12.37 22.05
N ALA A 47 -7.99 11.21 21.76
CA ALA A 47 -6.58 11.11 21.43
C ALA A 47 -6.29 11.79 20.07
N ASN A 48 -7.13 11.57 19.06
CA ASN A 48 -6.99 12.16 17.75
C ASN A 48 -7.09 13.70 17.77
N VAL A 49 -8.00 14.25 18.56
CA VAL A 49 -8.08 15.73 18.75
C VAL A 49 -6.78 16.30 19.31
N ARG A 50 -6.10 15.57 20.23
CA ARG A 50 -4.79 16.02 20.77
C ARG A 50 -3.71 16.01 19.69
N ASP A 51 -3.62 14.92 18.91
CA ASP A 51 -2.66 14.80 17.80
C ASP A 51 -2.92 15.87 16.73
N MET A 52 -4.18 16.04 16.29
CA MET A 52 -4.57 17.08 15.32
C MET A 52 -4.18 18.49 15.78
N LYS A 53 -4.42 18.80 17.04
CA LYS A 53 -4.03 20.11 17.63
C LYS A 53 -2.51 20.30 17.64
N ALA A 54 -1.76 19.26 17.95
CA ALA A 54 -0.30 19.28 18.00
C ALA A 54 0.34 19.38 16.61
N ALA A 55 -0.30 18.78 15.59
CA ALA A 55 0.18 18.73 14.21
C ALA A 55 -0.16 19.98 13.40
N LYS A 56 -1.22 20.72 13.77
CA LYS A 56 -1.70 21.91 13.04
C LYS A 56 -0.59 22.94 12.85
N GLY A 57 -0.37 23.34 11.59
CA GLY A 57 0.69 24.29 11.21
C GLY A 57 2.11 23.70 11.15
N LYS A 58 2.27 22.39 11.42
CA LYS A 58 3.56 21.69 11.31
C LYS A 58 3.61 20.70 10.14
N ILE A 59 2.46 20.17 9.74
CA ILE A 59 2.31 19.28 8.59
C ILE A 59 1.33 19.92 7.59
N SER A 60 1.34 19.46 6.33
CA SER A 60 0.45 19.95 5.28
C SER A 60 -1.02 19.60 5.57
N ASP A 61 -1.96 20.32 4.94
CA ASP A 61 -3.40 20.05 5.08
C ASP A 61 -3.77 18.64 4.59
N VAL A 62 -3.10 18.15 3.56
CA VAL A 62 -3.22 16.76 3.08
C VAL A 62 -2.82 15.76 4.16
N MET A 63 -1.75 16.02 4.88
CA MET A 63 -1.30 15.15 5.98
C MET A 63 -2.23 15.28 7.20
N LEU A 64 -2.82 16.46 7.43
CA LEU A 64 -3.84 16.64 8.46
C LEU A 64 -5.11 15.85 8.15
N ASP A 65 -5.59 15.85 6.90
CA ASP A 65 -6.73 15.00 6.51
C ASP A 65 -6.45 13.51 6.69
N ARG A 66 -5.23 13.07 6.40
CA ARG A 66 -4.81 11.66 6.64
C ARG A 66 -4.81 11.29 8.12
N LEU A 67 -4.47 12.24 9.00
CA LEU A 67 -4.42 12.05 10.44
C LEU A 67 -5.82 12.10 11.07
N TYR A 68 -6.74 12.85 10.49
CA TYR A 68 -8.08 13.11 11.04
C TYR A 68 -8.92 11.85 11.15
N LEU A 69 -9.57 11.67 12.29
CA LEU A 69 -10.59 10.64 12.52
C LEU A 69 -11.92 11.28 12.95
N ASP A 70 -12.99 10.64 12.54
CA ASP A 70 -14.35 10.83 13.01
C ASP A 70 -14.98 9.45 13.29
N PRO A 71 -16.20 9.39 13.87
CA PRO A 71 -16.86 8.12 14.15
C PRO A 71 -17.02 7.22 12.92
N SER A 72 -17.23 7.81 11.73
CA SER A 72 -17.41 7.05 10.48
C SER A 72 -16.11 6.38 10.03
N ARG A 73 -14.96 7.07 10.18
CA ARG A 73 -13.65 6.51 9.87
C ARG A 73 -13.27 5.39 10.84
N ILE A 74 -13.61 5.51 12.14
CA ILE A 74 -13.39 4.42 13.12
C ILE A 74 -14.28 3.23 12.80
N GLN A 75 -15.55 3.46 12.44
CA GLN A 75 -16.44 2.40 11.99
C GLN A 75 -15.88 1.69 10.73
N ALA A 76 -15.36 2.44 9.77
CA ALA A 76 -14.71 1.86 8.58
C ALA A 76 -13.50 1.00 8.94
N MET A 77 -12.67 1.40 9.93
CA MET A 77 -11.57 0.58 10.44
C MET A 77 -12.06 -0.75 11.02
N ALA A 78 -13.12 -0.73 11.83
CA ALA A 78 -13.72 -1.96 12.38
C ALA A 78 -14.34 -2.86 11.29
N ILE A 79 -14.95 -2.28 10.28
CA ILE A 79 -15.45 -3.02 9.09
C ILE A 79 -14.26 -3.67 8.36
N GLY A 80 -13.16 -2.94 8.13
CA GLY A 80 -11.96 -3.49 7.52
C GLY A 80 -11.40 -4.70 8.27
N ILE A 81 -11.38 -4.68 9.62
CA ILE A 81 -10.99 -5.85 10.41
C ILE A 81 -11.96 -7.04 10.17
N ARG A 82 -13.27 -6.79 10.08
CA ARG A 82 -14.26 -7.83 9.81
C ARG A 82 -14.17 -8.37 8.38
N ASP A 83 -13.83 -7.53 7.42
CA ASP A 83 -13.57 -7.96 6.03
C ASP A 83 -12.38 -8.91 5.98
N VAL A 84 -11.31 -8.64 6.75
CA VAL A 84 -10.17 -9.56 6.89
C VAL A 84 -10.58 -10.89 7.53
N VAL A 85 -11.54 -10.92 8.46
CA VAL A 85 -12.09 -12.17 9.02
C VAL A 85 -12.70 -13.05 7.93
N ALA A 86 -13.39 -12.44 6.96
CA ALA A 86 -14.07 -13.15 5.87
C ALA A 86 -13.10 -13.75 4.84
N LEU A 87 -11.84 -13.29 4.81
CA LEU A 87 -10.84 -13.81 3.89
C LEU A 87 -10.38 -15.23 4.30
N PRO A 88 -10.04 -16.09 3.34
CA PRO A 88 -9.45 -17.40 3.62
C PRO A 88 -8.14 -17.28 4.40
N ASP A 89 -7.94 -18.12 5.40
CA ASP A 89 -6.66 -18.21 6.11
C ASP A 89 -5.56 -18.78 5.19
N PRO A 90 -4.48 -18.04 4.92
CA PRO A 90 -3.41 -18.53 4.07
C PRO A 90 -2.55 -19.59 4.77
N ILE A 91 -2.57 -19.67 6.11
CA ILE A 91 -1.68 -20.56 6.86
C ILE A 91 -2.12 -22.01 6.71
N GLY A 92 -1.17 -22.83 6.24
CA GLY A 92 -1.42 -24.24 6.02
C GLY A 92 -1.80 -24.59 4.58
N GLU A 93 -2.02 -23.59 3.69
CA GLU A 93 -2.22 -23.82 2.26
C GLU A 93 -1.10 -24.68 1.68
N VAL A 94 -1.46 -25.74 0.98
CA VAL A 94 -0.51 -26.60 0.26
C VAL A 94 -0.28 -25.97 -1.11
N LEU A 95 0.92 -25.42 -1.33
CA LEU A 95 1.31 -24.78 -2.58
C LEU A 95 1.71 -25.80 -3.64
N GLU A 96 2.39 -26.88 -3.20
CA GLU A 96 2.89 -27.91 -4.07
C GLU A 96 3.03 -29.23 -3.29
N ARG A 97 2.78 -30.35 -3.95
CA ARG A 97 3.00 -31.68 -3.39
C ARG A 97 3.53 -32.63 -4.47
N SER A 98 4.64 -33.28 -4.18
CA SER A 98 5.26 -34.26 -5.06
C SER A 98 5.64 -35.54 -4.29
N GLN A 99 5.62 -36.65 -4.98
CA GLN A 99 6.14 -37.92 -4.46
C GLN A 99 7.33 -38.34 -5.31
N LEU A 100 8.45 -38.62 -4.65
CA LEU A 100 9.67 -39.08 -5.31
C LEU A 100 9.63 -40.59 -5.56
N GLU A 101 10.46 -41.09 -6.48
CA GLU A 101 10.58 -42.51 -6.81
C GLU A 101 10.93 -43.37 -5.60
N ASN A 102 11.71 -42.83 -4.65
CA ASN A 102 12.07 -43.53 -3.41
C ASN A 102 10.95 -43.51 -2.35
N GLY A 103 9.76 -42.98 -2.67
CA GLY A 103 8.59 -42.96 -1.80
C GLY A 103 8.50 -41.71 -0.88
N LEU A 104 9.51 -40.82 -0.84
CA LEU A 104 9.39 -39.57 -0.09
C LEU A 104 8.29 -38.70 -0.65
N VAL A 105 7.46 -38.13 0.24
CA VAL A 105 6.45 -37.12 -0.10
C VAL A 105 6.93 -35.74 0.36
N ILE A 106 7.09 -34.83 -0.59
CA ILE A 106 7.49 -33.45 -0.34
C ILE A 106 6.26 -32.57 -0.46
N THR A 107 5.94 -31.84 0.59
CA THR A 107 4.82 -30.89 0.63
C THR A 107 5.36 -29.49 0.91
N LYS A 108 5.17 -28.54 -0.02
CA LYS A 108 5.45 -27.13 0.18
C LYS A 108 4.21 -26.50 0.80
N LYS A 109 4.34 -25.99 2.02
CA LYS A 109 3.21 -25.52 2.83
C LYS A 109 3.44 -24.07 3.28
N ARG A 110 2.40 -23.21 3.15
CA ARG A 110 2.45 -21.81 3.58
C ARG A 110 2.49 -21.70 5.10
N VAL A 111 3.32 -20.79 5.60
CA VAL A 111 3.51 -20.52 7.03
C VAL A 111 3.62 -18.99 7.26
N ALA A 112 3.37 -18.56 8.49
CA ALA A 112 3.63 -17.17 8.91
C ALA A 112 5.11 -16.80 8.72
N MET A 113 5.37 -15.50 8.48
CA MET A 113 6.73 -14.95 8.55
C MET A 113 7.29 -15.06 9.97
N GLY A 114 6.49 -14.67 10.97
CA GLY A 114 6.89 -14.67 12.38
C GLY A 114 6.49 -13.40 13.10
N VAL A 115 7.39 -12.41 13.14
CA VAL A 115 7.14 -11.07 13.68
C VAL A 115 7.38 -10.03 12.60
N ILE A 116 6.37 -9.21 12.31
CA ILE A 116 6.44 -8.15 11.30
C ILE A 116 6.59 -6.81 12.00
N GLY A 117 7.62 -6.04 11.61
CA GLY A 117 7.76 -4.63 12.00
C GLY A 117 7.12 -3.71 10.97
N ILE A 118 6.42 -2.68 11.41
CA ILE A 118 5.81 -1.68 10.52
C ILE A 118 6.12 -0.29 11.03
N ILE A 119 6.82 0.51 10.21
CA ILE A 119 7.10 1.92 10.49
C ILE A 119 6.20 2.76 9.59
N TYR A 120 5.31 3.59 10.17
CA TYR A 120 4.35 4.36 9.39
C TYR A 120 4.18 5.79 9.89
N GLU A 121 3.71 6.66 8.99
CA GLU A 121 3.50 8.10 9.23
C GLU A 121 2.01 8.41 9.22
N SER A 122 1.60 9.39 10.04
CA SER A 122 0.29 10.13 10.05
C SER A 122 -0.95 9.43 9.46
N ARG A 123 -1.10 8.12 9.71
CA ARG A 123 -2.20 7.29 9.18
C ARG A 123 -2.77 6.38 10.27
N PRO A 124 -3.70 6.85 11.10
CA PRO A 124 -4.26 6.04 12.19
C PRO A 124 -4.86 4.70 11.75
N ASN A 125 -5.51 4.64 10.59
CA ASN A 125 -6.07 3.41 10.03
C ASN A 125 -5.03 2.32 9.78
N VAL A 126 -3.78 2.69 9.45
CA VAL A 126 -2.69 1.71 9.27
C VAL A 126 -2.47 0.90 10.54
N THR A 127 -2.71 1.48 11.72
CA THR A 127 -2.58 0.77 13.00
C THR A 127 -3.49 -0.45 13.08
N SER A 128 -4.77 -0.30 12.75
CA SER A 128 -5.76 -1.39 12.76
C SER A 128 -5.59 -2.36 11.60
N ASP A 129 -5.38 -1.82 10.39
CA ASP A 129 -5.24 -2.62 9.18
C ASP A 129 -4.02 -3.54 9.26
N ALA A 130 -2.88 -2.98 9.69
CA ALA A 130 -1.65 -3.73 9.86
C ALA A 130 -1.76 -4.81 10.93
N ALA A 131 -2.39 -4.51 12.07
CA ALA A 131 -2.63 -5.49 13.12
C ALA A 131 -3.54 -6.62 12.62
N ALA A 132 -4.63 -6.30 11.93
CA ALA A 132 -5.57 -7.30 11.43
C ALA A 132 -4.94 -8.23 10.39
N LEU A 133 -4.24 -7.66 9.40
CA LEU A 133 -3.57 -8.45 8.36
C LEU A 133 -2.45 -9.32 8.94
N ALA A 134 -1.65 -8.78 9.86
CA ALA A 134 -0.61 -9.54 10.53
C ALA A 134 -1.19 -10.72 11.30
N LEU A 135 -2.20 -10.51 12.14
CA LEU A 135 -2.80 -11.58 12.94
C LEU A 135 -3.50 -12.62 12.08
N LYS A 136 -4.28 -12.23 11.06
CA LYS A 136 -4.94 -13.20 10.16
C LYS A 136 -3.93 -14.06 9.42
N SER A 137 -2.80 -13.47 8.98
CA SER A 137 -1.70 -14.20 8.34
C SER A 137 -0.78 -14.92 9.34
N GLY A 138 -1.18 -15.01 10.62
CA GLY A 138 -0.49 -15.77 11.65
C GLY A 138 0.77 -15.07 12.20
N ASN A 139 0.94 -13.77 12.00
CA ASN A 139 2.11 -13.03 12.45
C ASN A 139 1.81 -12.21 13.72
N ALA A 140 2.81 -12.08 14.59
CA ALA A 140 2.85 -11.01 15.57
C ALA A 140 3.35 -9.71 14.93
N VAL A 141 3.06 -8.55 15.49
CA VAL A 141 3.36 -7.26 14.88
C VAL A 141 3.95 -6.27 15.88
N VAL A 142 4.97 -5.55 15.43
CA VAL A 142 5.55 -4.40 16.12
C VAL A 142 5.30 -3.15 15.27
N LEU A 143 4.50 -2.25 15.80
CA LEU A 143 4.06 -1.01 15.17
C LEU A 143 4.91 0.17 15.65
N ARG A 144 5.31 1.05 14.75
CA ARG A 144 5.96 2.32 15.07
C ARG A 144 5.29 3.43 14.28
N SER A 145 4.43 4.21 14.94
CA SER A 145 3.73 5.35 14.33
C SER A 145 4.63 6.59 14.30
N GLY A 146 4.33 7.50 13.36
CA GLY A 146 4.89 8.86 13.42
C GLY A 146 4.55 9.57 14.73
N LYS A 147 5.43 10.49 15.15
CA LYS A 147 5.23 11.30 16.37
C LYS A 147 3.89 12.03 16.39
N ASP A 148 3.45 12.50 15.22
CA ASP A 148 2.24 13.31 15.08
C ASP A 148 0.94 12.52 15.20
N ALA A 149 1.02 11.17 15.15
CA ALA A 149 -0.12 10.25 15.25
C ALA A 149 -0.04 9.31 16.47
N TYR A 150 0.94 9.53 17.35
CA TYR A 150 1.25 8.55 18.41
C TYR A 150 0.11 8.37 19.42
N GLN A 151 -0.54 9.47 19.89
CA GLN A 151 -1.61 9.35 20.87
C GLN A 151 -2.80 8.57 20.30
N THR A 152 -3.14 8.82 19.05
CA THR A 152 -4.19 8.10 18.33
C THR A 152 -3.82 6.63 18.15
N ALA A 153 -2.61 6.33 17.69
CA ALA A 153 -2.12 4.97 17.51
C ALA A 153 -2.10 4.19 18.83
N HIS A 154 -1.71 4.84 19.93
CA HIS A 154 -1.70 4.27 21.26
C HIS A 154 -3.11 3.90 21.72
N ALA A 155 -4.09 4.79 21.56
CA ALA A 155 -5.49 4.51 21.92
C ALA A 155 -6.06 3.34 21.10
N ILE A 156 -5.76 3.30 19.78
CA ILE A 156 -6.17 2.19 18.91
C ILE A 156 -5.54 0.87 19.39
N VAL A 157 -4.22 0.81 19.60
CA VAL A 157 -3.54 -0.43 20.04
C VAL A 157 -4.03 -0.88 21.41
N THR A 158 -4.33 0.04 22.33
CA THR A 158 -4.92 -0.29 23.63
C THR A 158 -6.25 -1.01 23.45
N ALA A 159 -7.15 -0.45 22.64
CA ALA A 159 -8.45 -1.08 22.35
C ALA A 159 -8.31 -2.47 21.70
N LEU A 160 -7.37 -2.62 20.73
CA LEU A 160 -7.09 -3.90 20.09
C LEU A 160 -6.57 -4.94 21.10
N LYS A 161 -5.67 -4.55 22.01
CA LYS A 161 -5.12 -5.44 23.06
C LYS A 161 -6.18 -5.85 24.07
N GLU A 162 -7.04 -4.93 24.51
CA GLU A 162 -8.20 -5.23 25.37
C GLU A 162 -9.14 -6.26 24.71
N GLY A 163 -9.36 -6.15 23.39
CA GLY A 163 -10.08 -7.16 22.63
C GLY A 163 -9.40 -8.53 22.71
N LEU A 164 -8.07 -8.58 22.55
CA LEU A 164 -7.30 -9.84 22.64
C LEU A 164 -7.33 -10.46 24.03
N GLU A 165 -7.38 -9.68 25.11
CA GLU A 165 -7.48 -10.19 26.48
C GLU A 165 -8.73 -11.06 26.71
N THR A 166 -9.77 -10.90 25.89
CA THR A 166 -10.97 -11.73 25.94
C THR A 166 -10.82 -13.06 25.18
N THR A 167 -9.67 -13.34 24.60
CA THR A 167 -9.38 -14.48 23.72
C THR A 167 -8.22 -15.32 24.23
N THR A 168 -7.84 -16.35 23.47
CA THR A 168 -6.66 -17.17 23.78
C THR A 168 -5.36 -16.63 23.18
N ILE A 169 -5.44 -15.57 22.36
CA ILE A 169 -4.26 -14.91 21.80
C ILE A 169 -3.70 -13.92 22.82
N HIS A 170 -2.40 -14.02 23.11
CA HIS A 170 -1.77 -13.10 24.05
C HIS A 170 -1.76 -11.66 23.51
N PRO A 171 -2.18 -10.63 24.27
CA PRO A 171 -2.28 -9.25 23.77
C PRO A 171 -0.93 -8.67 23.32
N ASP A 172 0.19 -9.15 23.88
CA ASP A 172 1.52 -8.69 23.48
C ASP A 172 2.00 -9.19 22.11
N VAL A 173 1.16 -9.91 21.35
CA VAL A 173 1.42 -10.15 19.91
C VAL A 173 1.31 -8.87 19.09
N ILE A 174 0.70 -7.81 19.64
CA ILE A 174 0.70 -6.46 19.09
C ILE A 174 1.52 -5.57 20.03
N GLN A 175 2.61 -4.99 19.54
CA GLN A 175 3.40 -3.98 20.24
C GLN A 175 3.36 -2.65 19.49
N LEU A 176 3.23 -1.54 20.21
CA LEU A 176 3.44 -0.20 19.69
C LEU A 176 4.70 0.38 20.34
N VAL A 177 5.70 0.72 19.56
CA VAL A 177 6.92 1.34 20.05
C VAL A 177 6.60 2.66 20.72
N GLU A 178 6.94 2.78 22.01
CA GLU A 178 6.65 3.98 22.83
C GLU A 178 7.57 5.15 22.52
N ASP A 179 8.82 4.85 22.15
CA ASP A 179 9.78 5.87 21.74
C ASP A 179 9.46 6.36 20.32
N THR A 180 9.07 7.63 20.21
CA THR A 180 8.74 8.28 18.92
C THR A 180 9.94 8.99 18.28
N SER A 181 11.15 8.84 18.84
CA SER A 181 12.38 9.39 18.27
C SER A 181 12.79 8.64 16.99
N ARG A 182 13.75 9.21 16.25
CA ARG A 182 14.31 8.53 15.06
C ARG A 182 15.11 7.29 15.45
N GLU A 183 15.69 7.29 16.63
CA GLU A 183 16.49 6.19 17.19
C GLU A 183 15.66 4.89 17.25
N SER A 184 14.38 4.98 17.61
CA SER A 184 13.49 3.80 17.63
C SER A 184 13.25 3.20 16.24
N SER A 185 13.18 4.05 15.19
CA SER A 185 13.09 3.55 13.82
C SER A 185 14.38 2.83 13.40
N TYR A 186 15.55 3.38 13.75
CA TYR A 186 16.82 2.69 13.50
C TYR A 186 16.95 1.40 14.32
N ALA A 187 16.44 1.38 15.56
CA ALA A 187 16.39 0.15 16.36
C ALA A 187 15.59 -0.94 15.64
N MET A 188 14.42 -0.62 15.06
CA MET A 188 13.63 -1.57 14.28
C MET A 188 14.37 -2.04 13.01
N MET A 189 15.03 -1.12 12.28
CA MET A 189 15.83 -1.47 11.09
C MET A 189 16.97 -2.46 11.43
N LYS A 190 17.49 -2.40 12.65
CA LYS A 190 18.60 -3.25 13.15
C LYS A 190 18.14 -4.46 13.97
N ALA A 191 16.84 -4.68 14.14
CA ALA A 191 16.25 -5.70 15.00
C ALA A 191 16.31 -7.13 14.41
N LYS A 192 17.41 -7.50 13.74
CA LYS A 192 17.63 -8.86 13.22
C LYS A 192 17.58 -9.88 14.34
N GLY A 193 16.78 -10.93 14.17
CA GLY A 193 16.53 -11.95 15.18
C GLY A 193 15.30 -11.65 16.08
N TYR A 194 14.81 -10.42 16.07
CA TYR A 194 13.55 -10.04 16.70
C TYR A 194 12.44 -9.80 15.68
N LEU A 195 12.75 -9.15 14.56
CA LEU A 195 11.82 -8.96 13.44
C LEU A 195 12.24 -9.85 12.26
N ASP A 196 11.28 -10.51 11.66
CA ASP A 196 11.46 -11.37 10.49
C ASP A 196 11.25 -10.60 9.17
N LEU A 197 10.49 -9.50 9.24
CA LEU A 197 10.17 -8.62 8.12
C LEU A 197 9.95 -7.20 8.63
N LEU A 198 10.35 -6.19 7.84
CA LEU A 198 10.08 -4.77 8.10
C LEU A 198 9.39 -4.14 6.89
N ILE A 199 8.31 -3.38 7.14
CA ILE A 199 7.54 -2.70 6.10
C ILE A 199 7.45 -1.21 6.42
N PRO A 200 8.09 -0.33 5.64
CA PRO A 200 7.89 1.12 5.76
C PRO A 200 6.59 1.56 5.07
N ARG A 201 5.85 2.50 5.69
CA ARG A 201 4.61 3.10 5.19
C ARG A 201 4.63 4.62 5.36
N GLY A 202 5.20 5.34 4.41
CA GLY A 202 5.33 6.80 4.49
C GLY A 202 5.81 7.41 3.19
N GLY A 203 6.34 8.62 3.26
CA GLY A 203 6.94 9.29 2.11
C GLY A 203 8.29 8.68 1.70
N ALA A 204 8.78 9.07 0.52
CA ALA A 204 10.02 8.57 -0.07
C ALA A 204 11.21 8.64 0.90
N GLY A 205 11.31 9.69 1.71
CA GLY A 205 12.40 9.84 2.69
C GLY A 205 12.43 8.73 3.75
N LEU A 206 11.27 8.27 4.26
CA LEU A 206 11.19 7.15 5.19
C LEU A 206 11.53 5.84 4.46
N ILE A 207 10.97 5.62 3.29
CA ILE A 207 11.17 4.40 2.52
C ILE A 207 12.67 4.23 2.20
N ASN A 208 13.31 5.24 1.64
CA ASN A 208 14.73 5.24 1.32
C ASN A 208 15.59 5.00 2.57
N ALA A 209 15.28 5.69 3.69
CA ALA A 209 16.02 5.50 4.93
C ALA A 209 15.94 4.04 5.44
N VAL A 210 14.78 3.38 5.30
CA VAL A 210 14.61 1.98 5.69
C VAL A 210 15.36 1.06 4.72
N VAL A 211 15.21 1.24 3.42
CA VAL A 211 15.86 0.40 2.40
C VAL A 211 17.38 0.46 2.50
N GLU A 212 17.95 1.65 2.71
CA GLU A 212 19.39 1.85 2.82
C GLU A 212 20.00 1.34 4.14
N ASN A 213 19.24 1.38 5.25
CA ASN A 213 19.79 1.15 6.57
C ASN A 213 19.36 -0.15 7.24
N ALA A 214 18.28 -0.81 6.78
CA ALA A 214 17.79 -2.01 7.42
C ALA A 214 18.70 -3.22 7.18
N ILE A 215 18.90 -4.02 8.24
CA ILE A 215 19.48 -5.36 8.16
C ILE A 215 18.42 -6.45 8.37
N VAL A 216 17.22 -6.06 8.80
CA VAL A 216 16.01 -6.89 8.74
C VAL A 216 15.54 -6.92 7.28
N PRO A 217 15.08 -8.05 6.73
CA PRO A 217 14.46 -8.08 5.41
C PRO A 217 13.33 -7.06 5.27
N VAL A 218 13.30 -6.32 4.15
CA VAL A 218 12.31 -5.25 3.90
C VAL A 218 11.43 -5.62 2.73
N ILE A 219 10.14 -5.33 2.85
CA ILE A 219 9.25 -5.14 1.71
C ILE A 219 8.99 -3.64 1.62
N GLU A 220 9.53 -3.01 0.60
CA GLU A 220 9.33 -1.59 0.36
C GLU A 220 7.96 -1.33 -0.29
N THR A 221 7.29 -0.27 0.17
CA THR A 221 6.12 0.28 -0.51
C THR A 221 6.58 1.40 -1.44
N GLY A 222 6.10 1.38 -2.70
CA GLY A 222 6.54 2.36 -3.69
C GLY A 222 5.86 3.72 -3.53
N THR A 223 6.55 4.78 -3.98
CA THR A 223 5.91 6.02 -4.43
C THR A 223 5.30 5.80 -5.81
N GLY A 224 4.31 6.60 -6.20
CA GLY A 224 3.57 6.38 -7.44
C GLY A 224 3.76 7.49 -8.47
N ILE A 225 4.77 7.41 -9.33
CA ILE A 225 4.83 8.22 -10.55
C ILE A 225 4.10 7.46 -11.66
N VAL A 226 2.78 7.50 -11.57
CA VAL A 226 1.87 6.70 -12.39
C VAL A 226 1.63 7.36 -13.74
N HIS A 227 1.79 6.59 -14.82
CA HIS A 227 1.57 7.05 -16.18
C HIS A 227 0.27 6.50 -16.78
N VAL A 228 -0.40 7.33 -17.58
CA VAL A 228 -1.47 6.90 -18.48
C VAL A 228 -1.10 7.32 -19.88
N TYR A 229 -1.04 6.36 -20.80
CA TYR A 229 -0.80 6.60 -22.22
C TYR A 229 -2.10 6.52 -23.02
N VAL A 230 -2.40 7.57 -23.77
CA VAL A 230 -3.53 7.62 -24.73
C VAL A 230 -2.98 7.36 -26.14
N ASP A 231 -3.27 6.17 -26.63
CA ASP A 231 -2.85 5.71 -27.94
C ASP A 231 -3.60 6.41 -29.09
N LYS A 232 -3.03 6.36 -30.30
CA LYS A 232 -3.71 6.88 -31.51
C LYS A 232 -5.09 6.24 -31.77
N ASP A 233 -5.25 4.97 -31.39
CA ASP A 233 -6.48 4.19 -31.54
C ASP A 233 -7.36 4.24 -30.27
N ALA A 234 -7.14 5.20 -29.38
CA ALA A 234 -7.94 5.34 -28.15
C ALA A 234 -9.34 5.87 -28.43
N ASP A 235 -10.33 5.33 -27.69
CA ASP A 235 -11.63 5.96 -27.53
C ASP A 235 -11.48 7.17 -26.58
N GLU A 236 -11.75 8.37 -27.07
CA GLU A 236 -11.52 9.62 -26.33
C GLU A 236 -12.44 9.77 -25.11
N ASP A 237 -13.67 9.29 -25.15
CA ASP A 237 -14.61 9.39 -24.04
C ASP A 237 -14.19 8.45 -22.90
N LYS A 238 -13.73 7.24 -23.22
CA LYS A 238 -13.10 6.34 -22.23
C LYS A 238 -11.84 6.98 -21.65
N ALA A 239 -10.96 7.53 -22.48
CA ALA A 239 -9.74 8.18 -22.04
C ALA A 239 -10.00 9.34 -21.07
N LEU A 240 -10.95 10.23 -21.40
CA LEU A 240 -11.36 11.34 -20.52
C LEU A 240 -11.88 10.84 -19.17
N SER A 241 -12.74 9.81 -19.18
CA SER A 241 -13.31 9.24 -17.96
C SER A 241 -12.23 8.61 -17.06
N ILE A 242 -11.32 7.84 -17.67
CA ILE A 242 -10.21 7.19 -16.98
C ILE A 242 -9.26 8.23 -16.37
N ILE A 243 -8.84 9.21 -17.15
CA ILE A 243 -7.90 10.25 -16.73
C ILE A 243 -8.50 11.14 -15.64
N ASN A 244 -9.75 11.57 -15.81
CA ASN A 244 -10.44 12.35 -14.78
C ASN A 244 -10.50 11.57 -13.47
N ASN A 245 -10.89 10.30 -13.48
CA ASN A 245 -10.91 9.46 -12.29
C ASN A 245 -9.49 9.25 -11.73
N ALA A 246 -8.51 8.90 -12.57
CA ALA A 246 -7.14 8.59 -12.15
C ALA A 246 -6.45 9.79 -11.48
N LYS A 247 -6.72 11.04 -11.93
CA LYS A 247 -6.09 12.23 -11.36
C LYS A 247 -6.89 12.90 -10.27
N THR A 248 -8.23 12.93 -10.36
CA THR A 248 -9.03 13.86 -9.55
C THR A 248 -9.79 13.21 -8.41
N SER A 249 -10.02 11.89 -8.43
CA SER A 249 -10.80 11.22 -7.38
C SER A 249 -10.11 11.28 -6.00
N ARG A 250 -8.79 11.18 -5.96
CA ARG A 250 -7.95 11.37 -4.76
C ARG A 250 -6.50 11.58 -5.19
N PRO A 251 -6.07 12.82 -5.47
CA PRO A 251 -4.73 13.07 -6.03
C PRO A 251 -3.57 12.73 -5.06
N SER A 252 -3.84 12.66 -3.75
CA SER A 252 -2.82 12.46 -2.71
C SER A 252 -2.46 11.00 -2.42
N VAL A 253 -2.73 10.06 -3.34
CA VAL A 253 -2.42 8.63 -3.16
C VAL A 253 -1.53 8.12 -4.29
N CYS A 254 -0.73 7.08 -3.98
CA CYS A 254 0.33 6.56 -4.86
C CYS A 254 -0.16 5.94 -6.20
N ASN A 255 -1.45 5.61 -6.32
CA ASN A 255 -2.04 5.09 -7.57
C ASN A 255 -2.76 6.20 -8.39
N ALA A 256 -2.68 7.46 -7.94
CA ALA A 256 -3.16 8.59 -8.74
C ALA A 256 -2.19 8.86 -9.90
N MET A 257 -2.73 9.25 -11.05
CA MET A 257 -1.93 9.57 -12.22
C MET A 257 -1.12 10.86 -12.00
N GLU A 258 0.18 10.82 -12.34
CA GLU A 258 1.07 11.98 -12.26
C GLU A 258 1.57 12.42 -13.65
N VAL A 259 1.62 11.49 -14.61
CA VAL A 259 2.08 11.76 -15.97
C VAL A 259 1.05 11.26 -16.99
N LEU A 260 0.71 12.11 -17.94
CA LEU A 260 -0.10 11.78 -19.10
C LEU A 260 0.76 11.80 -20.36
N LEU A 261 0.79 10.69 -21.09
CA LEU A 261 1.39 10.57 -22.41
C LEU A 261 0.29 10.50 -23.45
N VAL A 262 0.40 11.27 -24.53
CA VAL A 262 -0.61 11.30 -25.62
C VAL A 262 0.08 11.13 -26.95
N HIS A 263 -0.42 10.19 -27.77
CA HIS A 263 0.07 10.03 -29.14
C HIS A 263 -0.16 11.30 -29.97
N GLU A 264 0.82 11.70 -30.78
CA GLU A 264 0.78 12.96 -31.54
C GLU A 264 -0.44 13.06 -32.47
N ASP A 265 -0.88 11.97 -33.08
CA ASP A 265 -2.09 11.95 -33.93
C ASP A 265 -3.38 12.18 -33.13
N LYS A 266 -3.37 11.86 -31.83
CA LYS A 266 -4.53 12.05 -30.93
C LYS A 266 -4.53 13.42 -30.24
N ALA A 267 -3.38 14.03 -30.06
CA ALA A 267 -3.20 15.26 -29.31
C ALA A 267 -4.11 16.42 -29.79
N PRO A 268 -4.28 16.71 -31.12
CA PRO A 268 -5.08 17.84 -31.55
C PRO A 268 -6.58 17.76 -31.22
N SER A 269 -7.15 16.56 -31.22
CA SER A 269 -8.57 16.36 -30.88
C SER A 269 -8.79 16.17 -29.40
N PHE A 270 -7.90 15.45 -28.73
CA PHE A 270 -8.07 15.00 -27.36
C PHE A 270 -7.70 16.06 -26.31
N LEU A 271 -6.54 16.72 -26.45
CA LEU A 271 -6.05 17.64 -25.43
C LEU A 271 -6.97 18.84 -25.16
N PRO A 272 -7.61 19.50 -26.16
CA PRO A 272 -8.58 20.56 -25.88
C PRO A 272 -9.80 20.07 -25.09
N ARG A 273 -10.26 18.85 -25.33
CA ARG A 273 -11.36 18.22 -24.56
C ARG A 273 -10.93 17.89 -23.13
N LEU A 274 -9.68 17.47 -22.95
CA LEU A 274 -9.10 17.22 -21.64
C LEU A 274 -9.05 18.51 -20.81
N GLU A 275 -8.61 19.65 -21.39
CA GLU A 275 -8.60 20.94 -20.71
C GLU A 275 -10.02 21.37 -20.29
N GLN A 276 -11.02 21.15 -21.17
CA GLN A 276 -12.41 21.41 -20.84
C GLN A 276 -12.82 20.65 -19.57
N VAL A 277 -12.59 19.33 -19.53
CA VAL A 277 -13.01 18.47 -18.41
C VAL A 277 -12.22 18.75 -17.13
N LEU A 278 -10.89 18.86 -17.21
CA LEU A 278 -10.02 18.94 -16.02
C LEU A 278 -9.84 20.37 -15.51
N VAL A 279 -10.14 21.39 -16.31
CA VAL A 279 -9.97 22.78 -15.90
C VAL A 279 -11.28 23.56 -15.92
N ALA A 280 -11.95 23.66 -17.08
CA ALA A 280 -13.11 24.52 -17.22
C ALA A 280 -14.32 23.99 -16.43
N ASP A 281 -14.72 22.74 -16.67
CA ASP A 281 -15.86 22.10 -16.00
C ASP A 281 -15.65 22.01 -14.48
N ARG A 282 -14.41 21.74 -14.04
CA ARG A 282 -14.08 21.72 -12.61
C ARG A 282 -14.22 23.09 -11.96
N LYS A 283 -13.75 24.15 -12.63
CA LYS A 283 -13.94 25.54 -12.14
C LYS A 283 -15.42 25.91 -12.05
N GLU A 284 -16.21 25.56 -13.06
CA GLU A 284 -17.66 25.79 -13.06
C GLU A 284 -18.37 25.04 -11.92
N ALA A 285 -17.91 23.84 -11.61
CA ALA A 285 -18.40 23.03 -10.48
C ALA A 285 -17.87 23.47 -9.11
N GLY A 286 -17.01 24.50 -9.03
CA GLY A 286 -16.40 24.97 -7.79
C GLY A 286 -15.34 24.00 -7.22
N LEU A 287 -14.79 23.11 -8.06
CA LEU A 287 -13.74 22.17 -7.72
C LEU A 287 -12.37 22.70 -8.11
N GLU A 288 -11.32 22.20 -7.45
CA GLU A 288 -9.93 22.59 -7.75
C GLU A 288 -9.55 22.13 -9.18
N PRO A 289 -9.17 23.04 -10.09
CA PRO A 289 -8.76 22.69 -11.45
C PRO A 289 -7.37 22.08 -11.46
N ILE A 290 -7.10 21.26 -12.49
CA ILE A 290 -5.76 20.70 -12.70
C ILE A 290 -4.81 21.78 -13.23
N GLN A 291 -3.60 21.83 -12.69
CA GLN A 291 -2.47 22.62 -13.16
C GLN A 291 -1.58 21.73 -14.03
N PHE A 292 -1.42 22.09 -15.30
CA PHE A 292 -0.59 21.30 -16.21
C PHE A 292 0.89 21.73 -16.18
N ARG A 293 1.77 20.73 -16.30
CA ARG A 293 3.19 20.85 -16.67
C ARG A 293 3.36 20.27 -18.06
N LEU A 294 3.68 21.08 -19.05
CA LEU A 294 3.53 20.77 -20.47
C LEU A 294 4.90 20.68 -21.16
N ASP A 295 5.11 19.60 -21.92
CA ASP A 295 6.19 19.59 -22.89
C ASP A 295 5.91 20.57 -24.05
N GLU A 296 6.90 20.80 -24.91
CA GLU A 296 6.80 21.77 -26.02
C GLU A 296 5.64 21.45 -26.98
N LYS A 297 5.39 20.15 -27.27
CA LYS A 297 4.30 19.74 -28.16
C LYS A 297 2.93 19.90 -27.50
N ALA A 298 2.78 19.50 -26.25
CA ALA A 298 1.51 19.63 -25.53
C ALA A 298 1.10 21.10 -25.31
N SER A 299 2.07 22.02 -25.15
CA SER A 299 1.82 23.46 -24.99
C SER A 299 1.14 24.11 -26.20
N GLN A 300 1.09 23.43 -27.36
CA GLN A 300 0.36 23.89 -28.53
C GLN A 300 -1.16 23.71 -28.42
N PHE A 301 -1.61 22.86 -27.48
CA PHE A 301 -3.00 22.44 -27.32
C PHE A 301 -3.59 22.73 -25.94
N LEU A 302 -2.74 22.90 -24.92
CA LEU A 302 -3.12 23.12 -23.53
C LEU A 302 -2.52 24.41 -22.99
N SER A 303 -3.20 25.01 -22.00
CA SER A 303 -2.71 26.15 -21.24
C SER A 303 -2.09 25.64 -19.91
N GLY A 304 -0.81 25.96 -19.67
CA GLY A 304 -0.12 25.50 -18.47
C GLY A 304 1.29 26.05 -18.34
N GLN A 305 2.03 25.56 -17.38
CA GLN A 305 3.45 25.89 -17.19
C GLN A 305 4.30 24.93 -18.03
N ALA A 306 5.42 25.42 -18.56
CA ALA A 306 6.39 24.55 -19.21
C ALA A 306 6.90 23.50 -18.21
N ALA A 307 6.95 22.25 -18.65
CA ALA A 307 7.49 21.16 -17.84
C ALA A 307 9.01 21.27 -17.76
N GLU A 308 9.53 21.08 -16.55
CA GLU A 308 10.95 20.81 -16.32
C GLU A 308 11.21 19.30 -16.37
N ALA A 309 12.45 18.88 -16.59
CA ALA A 309 12.79 17.44 -16.63
C ALA A 309 12.35 16.71 -15.35
N GLN A 310 12.49 17.36 -14.21
CA GLN A 310 12.11 16.82 -12.90
C GLN A 310 10.60 16.62 -12.72
N ASP A 311 9.75 17.28 -13.50
CA ASP A 311 8.28 17.13 -13.38
C ASP A 311 7.82 15.71 -13.78
N PHE A 312 8.56 15.03 -14.66
CA PHE A 312 8.29 13.64 -15.04
C PHE A 312 8.79 12.61 -14.01
N ASP A 313 9.63 13.05 -13.06
CA ASP A 313 10.17 12.25 -11.96
C ASP A 313 9.54 12.65 -10.60
N THR A 314 8.40 13.36 -10.63
CA THR A 314 7.77 13.92 -9.43
C THR A 314 6.42 13.28 -9.15
N GLU A 315 6.25 12.74 -7.94
CA GLU A 315 4.96 12.40 -7.37
C GLU A 315 4.37 13.67 -6.75
N PHE A 316 3.52 14.40 -7.49
CA PHE A 316 2.97 15.69 -7.07
C PHE A 316 2.04 15.58 -5.86
N LEU A 317 1.28 14.50 -5.76
CA LEU A 317 0.27 14.26 -4.71
C LEU A 317 -0.79 15.37 -4.62
N ASP A 318 -1.00 16.11 -5.70
CA ASP A 318 -1.86 17.29 -5.79
C ASP A 318 -2.55 17.38 -7.15
N TYR A 319 -3.36 18.38 -7.37
CA TYR A 319 -4.03 18.69 -8.64
C TYR A 319 -3.06 19.24 -9.70
N VAL A 320 -1.91 18.60 -9.84
CA VAL A 320 -0.87 18.89 -10.84
C VAL A 320 -0.65 17.67 -11.72
N LEU A 321 -0.50 17.84 -13.04
CA LEU A 321 -0.35 16.77 -14.02
C LEU A 321 0.70 17.16 -15.05
N ALA A 322 1.75 16.33 -15.20
CA ALA A 322 2.71 16.46 -16.29
C ALA A 322 2.10 15.83 -17.57
N VAL A 323 2.24 16.52 -18.71
CA VAL A 323 1.69 16.08 -20.00
C VAL A 323 2.78 16.14 -21.06
N LYS A 324 2.96 15.03 -21.77
CA LYS A 324 3.90 14.92 -22.89
C LYS A 324 3.24 14.29 -24.11
N VAL A 325 3.52 14.84 -25.28
CA VAL A 325 3.08 14.29 -26.57
C VAL A 325 4.22 13.43 -27.14
N VAL A 326 3.91 12.18 -27.41
CA VAL A 326 4.85 11.17 -27.95
C VAL A 326 4.49 10.79 -29.38
N SER A 327 5.48 10.40 -30.18
CA SER A 327 5.33 10.06 -31.60
C SER A 327 4.90 8.61 -31.84
N SER A 328 5.05 7.74 -30.83
CA SER A 328 4.74 6.32 -30.97
C SER A 328 4.49 5.64 -29.61
N LEU A 329 3.96 4.43 -29.66
CA LEU A 329 3.80 3.54 -28.51
C LEU A 329 5.18 3.17 -27.90
N GLU A 330 6.20 2.95 -28.73
CA GLU A 330 7.55 2.63 -28.27
C GLU A 330 8.18 3.80 -27.50
N GLU A 331 7.94 5.06 -27.95
CA GLU A 331 8.40 6.24 -27.21
C GLU A 331 7.66 6.35 -25.86
N ALA A 332 6.35 6.04 -25.82
CA ALA A 332 5.59 6.03 -24.57
C ALA A 332 6.15 5.00 -23.58
N VAL A 333 6.41 3.77 -24.04
CA VAL A 333 7.00 2.70 -23.23
C VAL A 333 8.38 3.10 -22.72
N ALA A 334 9.25 3.64 -23.60
CA ALA A 334 10.59 4.10 -23.20
C ALA A 334 10.53 5.24 -22.16
N HIS A 335 9.54 6.13 -22.27
CA HIS A 335 9.33 7.18 -21.27
C HIS A 335 8.88 6.58 -19.92
N ILE A 336 7.94 5.64 -19.94
CA ILE A 336 7.48 4.95 -18.73
C ILE A 336 8.65 4.22 -18.06
N GLU A 337 9.47 3.50 -18.82
CA GLU A 337 10.63 2.79 -18.29
C GLU A 337 11.63 3.74 -17.60
N ALA A 338 11.80 4.94 -18.16
CA ALA A 338 12.75 5.93 -17.62
C ALA A 338 12.25 6.68 -16.40
N HIS A 339 10.93 6.91 -16.26
CA HIS A 339 10.35 7.85 -15.30
C HIS A 339 9.36 7.23 -14.33
N SER A 340 8.75 6.06 -14.65
CA SER A 340 7.81 5.40 -13.74
C SER A 340 8.54 4.80 -12.53
N THR A 341 7.87 4.83 -11.40
CA THR A 341 8.29 4.06 -10.22
C THR A 341 7.87 2.59 -10.28
N HIS A 342 7.36 2.15 -11.41
CA HIS A 342 6.84 0.79 -11.65
C HIS A 342 5.70 0.39 -10.68
N HIS A 343 4.93 1.38 -10.24
CA HIS A 343 3.77 1.14 -9.38
C HIS A 343 2.54 0.69 -10.18
N SER A 344 2.06 1.55 -11.06
CA SER A 344 0.86 1.32 -11.87
C SER A 344 0.93 2.16 -13.12
N ASP A 345 0.82 1.55 -14.29
CA ASP A 345 0.80 2.28 -15.54
C ASP A 345 -0.31 1.75 -16.45
N ALA A 346 -0.86 2.62 -17.30
CA ALA A 346 -2.04 2.31 -18.10
C ALA A 346 -1.88 2.73 -19.55
N ILE A 347 -2.49 1.96 -20.45
CA ILE A 347 -2.76 2.34 -21.83
C ILE A 347 -4.28 2.46 -22.06
N VAL A 348 -4.70 3.46 -22.84
CA VAL A 348 -6.04 3.54 -23.38
C VAL A 348 -5.96 3.36 -24.89
N THR A 349 -6.54 2.27 -25.41
CA THR A 349 -6.50 1.90 -26.83
C THR A 349 -7.62 0.92 -27.17
N GLU A 350 -8.15 0.98 -28.39
CA GLU A 350 -9.02 -0.04 -28.97
C GLU A 350 -8.22 -1.05 -29.83
N ASN A 351 -6.91 -0.85 -29.99
CA ASN A 351 -6.04 -1.73 -30.73
C ASN A 351 -5.47 -2.85 -29.85
N ALA A 352 -5.87 -4.09 -30.09
CA ALA A 352 -5.48 -5.24 -29.29
C ALA A 352 -3.95 -5.54 -29.38
N GLU A 353 -3.30 -5.25 -30.54
CA GLU A 353 -1.85 -5.46 -30.71
C GLU A 353 -1.08 -4.42 -29.90
N ALA A 354 -1.53 -3.15 -29.90
CA ALA A 354 -0.93 -2.11 -29.07
C ALA A 354 -1.10 -2.42 -27.57
N ALA A 355 -2.29 -2.90 -27.15
CA ALA A 355 -2.54 -3.32 -25.78
C ALA A 355 -1.60 -4.48 -25.35
N ALA A 356 -1.46 -5.50 -26.19
CA ALA A 356 -0.59 -6.63 -25.96
C ALA A 356 0.88 -6.20 -25.84
N TYR A 357 1.36 -5.39 -26.80
CA TYR A 357 2.72 -4.85 -26.77
C TYR A 357 2.98 -4.05 -25.48
N PHE A 358 2.07 -3.15 -25.11
CA PHE A 358 2.21 -2.35 -23.88
C PHE A 358 2.30 -3.23 -22.64
N THR A 359 1.41 -4.21 -22.49
CA THR A 359 1.40 -5.10 -21.31
C THR A 359 2.63 -6.01 -21.24
N ASP A 360 3.24 -6.36 -22.37
CA ASP A 360 4.44 -7.16 -22.41
C ASP A 360 5.72 -6.34 -22.13
N GLN A 361 5.73 -5.06 -22.51
CA GLN A 361 6.91 -4.22 -22.38
C GLN A 361 6.96 -3.42 -21.08
N VAL A 362 5.82 -2.98 -20.56
CA VAL A 362 5.76 -2.20 -19.31
C VAL A 362 5.86 -3.11 -18.09
N ASP A 363 6.96 -3.01 -17.35
CA ASP A 363 7.25 -3.85 -16.18
C ASP A 363 6.85 -3.16 -14.87
N SER A 364 5.58 -2.75 -14.76
CA SER A 364 5.00 -2.20 -13.52
C SER A 364 4.27 -3.26 -12.71
N ALA A 365 4.10 -3.02 -11.39
CA ALA A 365 3.44 -3.96 -10.49
C ALA A 365 1.96 -4.19 -10.88
N ALA A 366 1.31 -3.17 -11.47
CA ALA A 366 0.00 -3.28 -12.08
C ALA A 366 0.00 -2.57 -13.44
N VAL A 367 -0.38 -3.27 -14.50
CA VAL A 367 -0.49 -2.73 -15.87
C VAL A 367 -1.94 -2.81 -16.31
N TYR A 368 -2.48 -1.69 -16.76
CA TYR A 368 -3.90 -1.53 -17.10
C TYR A 368 -4.11 -1.31 -18.60
N VAL A 369 -5.15 -1.92 -19.11
CA VAL A 369 -5.71 -1.63 -20.45
C VAL A 369 -7.12 -1.13 -20.23
N ASN A 370 -7.42 0.09 -20.70
CA ASN A 370 -8.74 0.70 -20.66
C ASN A 370 -9.38 0.75 -19.26
N ALA A 371 -8.57 0.95 -18.20
CA ALA A 371 -9.05 1.07 -16.83
C ALA A 371 -8.23 2.10 -16.05
N SER A 372 -8.84 2.67 -15.02
CA SER A 372 -8.19 3.63 -14.14
C SER A 372 -7.16 2.96 -13.23
N THR A 373 -6.00 3.57 -13.05
CA THR A 373 -4.97 3.12 -12.12
C THR A 373 -5.40 3.17 -10.66
N ARG A 374 -6.52 3.87 -10.36
CA ARG A 374 -7.15 3.91 -9.03
C ARG A 374 -7.60 2.54 -8.52
N PHE A 375 -7.74 1.56 -9.39
CA PHE A 375 -8.02 0.17 -9.00
C PHE A 375 -6.82 -0.56 -8.37
N THR A 376 -5.61 -0.02 -8.41
CA THR A 376 -4.46 -0.60 -7.66
C THR A 376 -4.64 -0.35 -6.17
N ASP A 377 -5.49 -1.13 -5.54
CA ASP A 377 -5.92 -1.02 -4.16
C ASP A 377 -6.30 -2.41 -3.64
N GLY A 378 -5.92 -2.74 -2.42
CA GLY A 378 -6.16 -4.06 -1.84
C GLY A 378 -7.65 -4.41 -1.73
N GLY A 379 -8.51 -3.44 -1.41
CA GLY A 379 -9.96 -3.64 -1.37
C GLY A 379 -10.53 -3.91 -2.77
N GLN A 380 -10.08 -3.15 -3.78
CA GLN A 380 -10.52 -3.31 -5.18
C GLN A 380 -10.01 -4.63 -5.79
N PHE A 381 -8.85 -5.12 -5.35
CA PHE A 381 -8.31 -6.42 -5.78
C PHE A 381 -8.87 -7.61 -5.00
N GLY A 382 -9.82 -7.38 -4.08
CA GLY A 382 -10.45 -8.45 -3.29
C GLY A 382 -9.55 -8.99 -2.17
N LEU A 383 -8.55 -8.23 -1.75
CA LEU A 383 -7.62 -8.61 -0.67
C LEU A 383 -8.09 -8.12 0.71
N GLY A 384 -9.26 -7.48 0.80
CA GLY A 384 -9.79 -6.85 2.01
C GLY A 384 -9.05 -5.53 2.30
N CYS A 385 -8.30 -5.48 3.40
CA CYS A 385 -7.36 -4.41 3.68
C CYS A 385 -6.03 -4.63 2.92
N GLU A 386 -5.22 -3.59 2.80
CA GLU A 386 -3.88 -3.71 2.25
C GLU A 386 -2.80 -3.27 3.24
N MET A 387 -1.68 -3.98 3.24
CA MET A 387 -0.48 -3.57 3.95
C MET A 387 0.28 -2.47 3.21
N GLY A 388 -0.02 -2.27 1.95
CA GLY A 388 0.57 -1.34 1.01
C GLY A 388 0.76 -1.93 -0.36
N ILE A 389 1.32 -1.14 -1.27
CA ILE A 389 1.59 -1.56 -2.64
C ILE A 389 3.10 -1.57 -2.82
N SER A 390 3.67 -2.74 -3.14
CA SER A 390 5.09 -2.91 -3.36
C SER A 390 5.45 -2.83 -4.84
N THR A 391 6.53 -2.15 -5.15
CA THR A 391 7.09 -2.07 -6.50
C THR A 391 8.30 -2.97 -6.70
N GLN A 392 8.80 -3.60 -5.62
CA GLN A 392 9.94 -4.53 -5.71
C GLN A 392 9.55 -5.84 -6.42
N LYS A 393 10.54 -6.50 -7.02
CA LYS A 393 10.31 -7.78 -7.72
C LYS A 393 10.42 -8.99 -6.80
N LEU A 394 11.16 -8.89 -5.71
CA LEU A 394 11.43 -10.00 -4.82
C LEU A 394 10.30 -10.12 -3.77
N HIS A 395 9.71 -11.31 -3.69
CA HIS A 395 8.68 -11.77 -2.77
C HIS A 395 7.29 -11.13 -3.01
N ALA A 396 7.08 -9.84 -2.68
CA ALA A 396 5.79 -9.18 -2.82
C ALA A 396 5.86 -8.08 -3.89
N ARG A 397 4.89 -8.05 -4.81
CA ARG A 397 4.77 -7.03 -5.86
C ARG A 397 3.30 -6.68 -6.10
N GLY A 398 2.97 -5.41 -6.15
CA GLY A 398 1.59 -4.92 -6.19
C GLY A 398 0.96 -4.79 -4.81
N PRO A 399 -0.39 -4.71 -4.72
CA PRO A 399 -1.11 -4.66 -3.46
C PRO A 399 -0.81 -5.88 -2.59
N MET A 400 -0.46 -5.64 -1.33
CA MET A 400 -0.08 -6.69 -0.38
C MET A 400 -1.23 -7.05 0.54
N GLY A 401 -1.76 -8.25 0.39
CA GLY A 401 -2.75 -8.84 1.28
C GLY A 401 -2.14 -9.88 2.23
N LEU A 402 -2.95 -10.86 2.60
CA LEU A 402 -2.55 -11.90 3.56
C LEU A 402 -1.42 -12.80 3.06
N LYS A 403 -1.40 -13.13 1.77
CA LYS A 403 -0.43 -14.09 1.20
C LYS A 403 0.98 -13.54 1.17
N GLU A 404 1.13 -12.23 0.92
CA GLU A 404 2.40 -11.53 0.86
C GLU A 404 3.05 -11.42 2.25
N LEU A 405 2.26 -11.54 3.33
CA LEU A 405 2.73 -11.58 4.72
C LEU A 405 3.08 -13.01 5.20
N THR A 406 3.23 -13.94 4.27
CA THR A 406 3.55 -15.34 4.57
C THR A 406 4.78 -15.81 3.81
N SER A 407 5.38 -16.90 4.31
CA SER A 407 6.43 -17.64 3.62
C SER A 407 5.97 -19.09 3.44
N TYR A 408 6.89 -20.00 3.13
CA TYR A 408 6.60 -21.43 3.04
C TYR A 408 7.71 -22.25 3.71
N LYS A 409 7.36 -23.48 4.05
CA LYS A 409 8.33 -24.51 4.44
C LYS A 409 8.06 -25.79 3.70
N TYR A 410 9.07 -26.62 3.58
CA TYR A 410 8.93 -27.98 3.10
C TYR A 410 8.68 -28.93 4.26
N VAL A 411 7.63 -29.77 4.14
CA VAL A 411 7.37 -30.92 5.02
C VAL A 411 7.68 -32.14 4.20
N VAL A 412 8.68 -32.90 4.61
CA VAL A 412 9.11 -34.13 3.95
C VAL A 412 8.70 -35.31 4.82
N THR A 413 7.86 -36.19 4.26
CA THR A 413 7.38 -37.40 4.94
C THR A 413 7.93 -38.62 4.26
N GLY A 414 8.50 -39.54 5.03
CA GLY A 414 9.08 -40.77 4.57
C GLY A 414 8.75 -41.94 5.51
N ASP A 415 9.26 -43.10 5.15
CA ASP A 415 9.18 -44.37 5.90
C ASP A 415 10.58 -45.02 5.99
N GLY A 416 11.54 -44.25 6.54
CA GLY A 416 12.91 -44.70 6.77
C GLY A 416 13.88 -44.60 5.58
N GLN A 417 13.52 -43.84 4.54
CA GLN A 417 14.41 -43.58 3.40
C GLN A 417 15.70 -42.90 3.82
N ILE A 418 16.84 -43.38 3.30
CA ILE A 418 18.16 -42.79 3.48
C ILE A 418 18.71 -42.34 2.12
N ARG A 419 19.63 -41.40 2.16
CA ARG A 419 20.41 -40.99 0.98
C ARG A 419 21.70 -41.80 0.95
N GLU A 420 21.91 -42.52 -0.16
CA GLU A 420 23.15 -43.21 -0.44
C GLU A 420 24.27 -42.26 -0.88
#